data_ac28e908075bc8d02f5f7e0bce8f34d5
#
_entry.id   ac28e908075bc8d02f5f7e0bce8f34d5
#
_cell.length_a   1.000
_cell.length_b   1.000
_cell.length_c   1.000
_cell.angle_alpha   90.00
_cell.angle_beta   90.00
_cell.angle_gamma   90.00
#
_symmetry.space_group_name_H-M   'P 1'
#
loop_
_entity.id
_entity.type
_entity.pdbx_description
1 polymer ?
#
loop_
_entity_poly.entity_id
_entity_poly.type
_entity_poly.pdbx_seq_one_letter_code
_entity_poly.pdbx_strand_id
1 'polypeptide(L)'
;MISYTLDENQLWHRVQKAQPLNDHVILLEFDNSDYRVINMKQFFTFPVFHGIAANKDLFNQVFVSGRTIEWPDGATLDPDVLYHESMPLAQCIKPELVGA
;
A
#
# COMPACT_ATOMS: atom_id res chain seq x y z
N MET A 1 19.70 -20.66 9.49
CA MET A 1 19.11 -20.52 9.38
C MET A 1 18.46 -20.19 9.38
N ILE A 2 17.96 -20.09 9.20
CA ILE A 2 17.22 -19.85 9.16
C ILE A 2 16.37 -19.84 9.03
N SER A 3 16.26 -19.87 9.15
CA SER A 3 15.36 -19.94 9.10
C SER A 3 14.56 -19.53 8.90
N TYR A 4 14.70 -19.25 8.50
CA TYR A 4 14.04 -18.91 8.22
C TYR A 4 13.37 -19.22 7.54
N THR A 5 13.22 -19.68 7.80
CA THR A 5 12.40 -20.20 7.31
C THR A 5 11.13 -19.70 7.31
N LEU A 6 10.94 -18.69 7.10
CA LEU A 6 9.68 -18.16 6.81
C LEU A 6 9.22 -18.77 5.56
N ASP A 7 7.98 -19.10 5.45
CA ASP A 7 7.50 -19.61 4.20
C ASP A 7 7.38 -18.44 3.23
N GLU A 8 7.22 -18.76 1.97
CA GLU A 8 7.22 -17.73 0.94
C GLU A 8 6.11 -16.74 1.10
N ASN A 9 4.99 -17.17 1.63
CA ASN A 9 3.86 -16.26 1.81
C ASN A 9 4.14 -15.20 2.84
N GLN A 10 5.02 -15.50 3.78
CA GLN A 10 5.36 -14.53 4.80
C GLN A 10 6.46 -13.59 4.36
N LEU A 11 7.34 -14.09 3.48
CA LEU A 11 8.46 -13.28 3.01
C LEU A 11 8.11 -12.43 1.82
N TRP A 12 7.17 -12.89 1.02
CA TRP A 12 6.98 -12.32 -0.30
C TRP A 12 5.58 -11.76 -0.44
N HIS A 13 5.34 -10.68 0.26
CA HIS A 13 4.11 -9.95 0.01
C HIS A 13 4.17 -9.43 -1.41
N ARG A 14 3.08 -9.56 -2.11
CA ARG A 14 2.98 -9.10 -3.49
C ARG A 14 1.68 -8.35 -3.66
N VAL A 15 1.79 -7.12 -4.11
CA VAL A 15 0.62 -6.32 -4.43
C VAL A 15 0.08 -6.77 -5.77
N GLN A 16 -1.21 -7.03 -5.81
CA GLN A 16 -1.90 -7.45 -7.02
C GLN A 16 -2.67 -6.31 -7.64
N LYS A 17 -3.24 -5.43 -6.82
CA LYS A 17 -3.98 -4.27 -7.30
C LYS A 17 -3.75 -3.10 -6.36
N ALA A 18 -3.79 -1.90 -6.92
CA ALA A 18 -3.66 -0.67 -6.16
C ALA A 18 -4.66 0.32 -6.69
N GLN A 19 -5.46 0.89 -5.79
CA GLN A 19 -6.50 1.84 -6.15
C GLN A 19 -6.31 3.10 -5.33
N PRO A 20 -5.96 4.23 -5.95
CA PRO A 20 -5.86 5.48 -5.19
C PRO A 20 -7.25 5.93 -4.76
N LEU A 21 -7.32 6.37 -3.52
CA LEU A 21 -8.54 6.90 -2.94
C LEU A 21 -8.31 8.37 -2.57
N ASN A 22 -9.30 9.00 -1.98
CA ASN A 22 -9.17 10.38 -1.55
C ASN A 22 -8.18 10.49 -0.39
N ASP A 23 -7.62 11.68 -0.23
CA ASP A 23 -6.80 12.04 0.92
C ASP A 23 -5.52 11.22 1.01
N HIS A 24 -4.92 10.89 -0.16
CA HIS A 24 -3.63 10.21 -0.25
C HIS A 24 -3.65 8.82 0.39
N VAL A 25 -4.76 8.14 0.25
CA VAL A 25 -4.94 6.79 0.75
C VAL A 25 -5.00 5.85 -0.45
N ILE A 26 -4.45 4.66 -0.30
CA ILE A 26 -4.47 3.65 -1.36
C ILE A 26 -5.08 2.38 -0.82
N LEU A 27 -6.04 1.83 -1.57
CA LEU A 27 -6.56 0.49 -1.30
C LEU A 27 -5.68 -0.50 -2.03
N LEU A 28 -5.14 -1.45 -1.30
CA LEU A 28 -4.25 -2.48 -1.83
C LEU A 28 -4.92 -3.84 -1.75
N GLU A 29 -4.75 -4.62 -2.78
CA GLU A 29 -5.08 -6.04 -2.74
C GLU A 29 -3.79 -6.81 -2.90
N PHE A 30 -3.48 -7.66 -1.93
CA PHE A 30 -2.32 -8.53 -2.00
C PHE A 30 -2.72 -9.88 -2.60
N ASP A 31 -1.75 -10.63 -3.05
CA ASP A 31 -2.02 -11.85 -3.81
C ASP A 31 -2.63 -12.97 -2.98
N ASN A 32 -2.63 -12.83 -1.66
CA ASN A 32 -3.34 -13.77 -0.79
C ASN A 32 -4.77 -13.33 -0.53
N SER A 33 -5.29 -12.41 -1.33
CA SER A 33 -6.63 -11.84 -1.19
C SER A 33 -6.79 -10.99 0.06
N ASP A 34 -5.70 -10.50 0.60
CA ASP A 34 -5.72 -9.63 1.77
C ASP A 34 -5.88 -8.19 1.29
N TYR A 35 -6.98 -7.56 1.67
CA TYR A 35 -7.26 -6.17 1.30
C TYR A 35 -6.81 -5.26 2.43
N ARG A 36 -5.97 -4.29 2.10
CA ARG A 36 -5.40 -3.40 3.08
C ARG A 36 -5.46 -1.97 2.58
N VAL A 37 -5.40 -1.04 3.52
CA VAL A 37 -5.45 0.39 3.21
C VAL A 37 -4.21 1.04 3.78
N ILE A 38 -3.53 1.83 2.97
CA ILE A 38 -2.34 2.53 3.42
C ILE A 38 -2.53 4.03 3.28
N ASN A 39 -2.18 4.77 4.32
CA ASN A 39 -2.19 6.22 4.29
C ASN A 39 -0.79 6.70 3.94
N MET A 40 -0.62 7.22 2.74
CA MET A 40 0.69 7.61 2.25
C MET A 40 1.23 8.87 2.92
N LYS A 41 0.39 9.61 3.64
CA LYS A 41 0.87 10.84 4.28
C LYS A 41 1.98 10.58 5.29
N GLN A 42 2.00 9.37 5.87
CA GLN A 42 3.05 9.02 6.82
C GLN A 42 4.44 9.00 6.20
N PHE A 43 4.51 8.92 4.88
CA PHE A 43 5.81 8.86 4.17
C PHE A 43 6.20 10.20 3.56
N PHE A 44 5.37 11.23 3.67
CA PHE A 44 5.58 12.46 2.91
C PHE A 44 6.72 13.32 3.42
N THR A 45 7.29 12.98 4.56
CA THR A 45 8.51 13.64 5.02
C THR A 45 9.74 13.20 4.26
N PHE A 46 9.66 12.08 3.54
CA PHE A 46 10.79 11.59 2.76
C PHE A 46 10.80 12.28 1.39
N PRO A 47 11.96 12.82 0.98
CA PRO A 47 12.01 13.59 -0.28
C PRO A 47 11.52 12.83 -1.49
N VAL A 48 11.72 11.52 -1.54
CA VAL A 48 11.32 10.73 -2.71
C VAL A 48 9.81 10.80 -2.94
N PHE A 49 9.03 11.11 -1.91
CA PHE A 49 7.58 11.17 -2.02
C PHE A 49 7.04 12.59 -2.13
N HIS A 50 7.90 13.61 -2.18
CA HIS A 50 7.42 14.99 -2.24
C HIS A 50 6.62 15.27 -3.50
N GLY A 51 6.95 14.61 -4.60
CA GLY A 51 6.21 14.81 -5.84
C GLY A 51 4.77 14.40 -5.74
N ILE A 52 4.52 13.21 -5.21
CA ILE A 52 3.15 12.73 -5.08
C ILE A 52 2.40 13.43 -3.95
N ALA A 53 3.12 13.97 -2.97
CA ALA A 53 2.49 14.74 -1.92
C ALA A 53 1.96 16.07 -2.45
N ALA A 54 2.69 16.67 -3.39
CA ALA A 54 2.36 17.99 -3.92
C ALA A 54 1.42 17.94 -5.12
N ASN A 55 1.32 16.81 -5.79
CA ASN A 55 0.59 16.72 -7.05
C ASN A 55 -0.39 15.56 -7.00
N LYS A 56 -1.67 15.89 -6.87
CA LYS A 56 -2.71 14.89 -6.75
C LYS A 56 -2.86 14.05 -8.00
N ASP A 57 -2.70 14.66 -9.16
CA ASP A 57 -2.79 13.92 -10.41
C ASP A 57 -1.68 12.89 -10.51
N LEU A 58 -0.49 13.24 -10.06
CA LEU A 58 0.61 12.30 -10.04
C LEU A 58 0.32 11.15 -9.06
N PHE A 59 -0.18 11.49 -7.87
CA PHE A 59 -0.52 10.48 -6.88
C PHE A 59 -1.51 9.47 -7.46
N ASN A 60 -2.48 9.94 -8.22
CA ASN A 60 -3.52 9.07 -8.77
C ASN A 60 -3.01 8.18 -9.89
N GLN A 61 -1.79 8.37 -10.34
CA GLN A 61 -1.20 7.54 -11.39
C GLN A 61 -0.41 6.36 -10.85
N VAL A 62 -0.58 6.04 -9.58
CA VAL A 62 0.07 4.88 -8.98
C VAL A 62 -0.28 3.62 -9.76
N PHE A 63 0.71 2.73 -9.91
CA PHE A 63 0.50 1.48 -10.62
C PHE A 63 1.28 0.35 -9.94
N VAL A 64 0.83 -0.88 -10.18
CA VAL A 64 1.51 -2.05 -9.67
C VAL A 64 2.75 -2.30 -10.54
N SER A 65 3.88 -2.48 -9.88
CA SER A 65 5.15 -2.72 -10.55
C SER A 65 5.86 -3.85 -9.82
N GLY A 66 6.05 -4.97 -10.50
CA GLY A 66 6.62 -6.14 -9.84
C GLY A 66 5.73 -6.59 -8.70
N ARG A 67 6.26 -6.57 -7.49
CA ARG A 67 5.51 -6.99 -6.31
C ARG A 67 5.01 -5.82 -5.48
N THR A 68 5.20 -4.59 -5.95
CA THR A 68 4.88 -3.41 -5.18
C THR A 68 4.17 -2.39 -6.04
N ILE A 69 4.14 -1.16 -5.58
CA ILE A 69 3.55 -0.05 -6.31
C ILE A 69 4.62 0.97 -6.62
N GLU A 70 4.36 1.73 -7.67
CA GLU A 70 5.30 2.73 -8.15
C GLU A 70 4.52 3.89 -8.76
N TRP A 71 5.14 5.06 -8.77
CA TRP A 71 4.60 6.25 -9.42
C TRP A 71 5.46 6.62 -10.62
N PRO A 72 4.90 7.36 -11.58
CA PRO A 72 5.66 7.71 -12.79
C PRO A 72 6.96 8.48 -12.53
N ASP A 73 7.06 9.16 -11.40
CA ASP A 73 8.28 9.88 -11.06
C ASP A 73 9.35 8.99 -10.43
N GLY A 74 9.09 7.69 -10.34
CA GLY A 74 10.04 6.73 -9.81
C GLY A 74 9.89 6.41 -8.33
N ALA A 75 9.01 7.11 -7.63
CA ALA A 75 8.78 6.81 -6.22
C ALA A 75 8.20 5.40 -6.08
N THR A 76 8.66 4.68 -5.09
CA THR A 76 8.20 3.32 -4.85
C THR A 76 8.44 2.96 -3.39
N LEU A 77 7.80 1.89 -2.94
CA LEU A 77 7.95 1.38 -1.58
C LEU A 77 8.19 -0.12 -1.64
N ASP A 78 8.92 -0.61 -0.67
CA ASP A 78 9.13 -2.04 -0.50
C ASP A 78 7.77 -2.71 -0.19
N PRO A 79 7.46 -3.85 -0.80
CA PRO A 79 6.17 -4.51 -0.54
C PRO A 79 5.97 -4.91 0.91
N ASP A 80 7.02 -5.25 1.63
CA ASP A 80 6.88 -5.58 3.04
C ASP A 80 6.54 -4.34 3.86
N VAL A 81 7.10 -3.20 3.50
CA VAL A 81 6.74 -1.94 4.16
C VAL A 81 5.28 -1.63 3.90
N LEU A 82 4.83 -1.79 2.67
CA LEU A 82 3.42 -1.58 2.35
C LEU A 82 2.52 -2.46 3.20
N TYR A 83 2.90 -3.72 3.35
CA TYR A 83 2.07 -4.64 4.11
C TYR A 83 2.03 -4.25 5.58
N HIS A 84 3.19 -3.99 6.18
CA HIS A 84 3.26 -3.72 7.61
C HIS A 84 2.72 -2.35 7.99
N GLU A 85 2.83 -1.37 7.10
CA GLU A 85 2.37 -0.02 7.40
C GLU A 85 0.94 0.22 6.97
N SER A 86 0.33 -0.75 6.32
CA SER A 86 -1.08 -0.67 5.94
C SER A 86 -1.93 -1.32 7.03
N MET A 87 -3.23 -1.11 6.92
CA MET A 87 -4.19 -1.62 7.88
C MET A 87 -5.19 -2.50 7.15
N PRO A 88 -5.55 -3.66 7.72
CA PRO A 88 -6.58 -4.50 7.09
C PRO A 88 -7.83 -3.70 6.82
N LEU A 89 -8.40 -3.89 5.64
CA LEU A 89 -9.60 -3.15 5.25
C LEU A 89 -10.72 -3.30 6.27
N ALA A 90 -10.88 -4.50 6.81
CA ALA A 90 -11.93 -4.76 7.78
C ALA A 90 -11.82 -3.87 9.02
N GLN A 91 -10.60 -3.46 9.37
CA GLN A 91 -10.40 -2.59 10.53
C GLN A 91 -10.68 -1.12 10.21
N CYS A 92 -10.76 -0.79 8.93
CA CYS A 92 -11.06 0.57 8.51
C CYS A 92 -12.54 0.84 8.42
N ILE A 93 -13.36 -0.21 8.47
CA ILE A 93 -14.81 -0.10 8.32
C ILE A 93 -15.42 -0.16 9.72
N LYS A 94 -16.05 0.94 10.12
CA LYS A 94 -16.65 1.00 11.44
C LYS A 94 -17.94 0.20 11.47
N PRO A 95 -18.14 -0.60 12.51
CA PRO A 95 -19.35 -1.44 12.59
C PRO A 95 -20.64 -0.65 12.46
N GLU A 96 -20.70 0.53 13.01
CA GLU A 96 -21.93 1.32 12.95
C GLU A 96 -22.26 1.79 11.53
N LEU A 97 -21.28 1.78 10.63
CA LEU A 97 -21.53 2.13 9.24
C LEU A 97 -21.94 0.92 8.43
N VAL A 98 -21.60 -0.25 8.89
CA VAL A 98 -21.81 -1.48 8.13
C VAL A 98 -23.01 -2.24 8.66
N GLY A 99 -23.11 -2.28 9.96
CA GLY A 99 -24.00 -3.21 10.58
C GLY A 99 -25.39 -2.77 10.71
N ALA A 100 -25.62 -1.63 10.50
CA ALA A 100 -26.93 -1.11 10.79
C ALA A 100 -28.05 -2.07 10.59
#